data_769527f1b9439a5c4f40df7eb4b412b0
#
_entry.id   769527f1b9439a5c4f40df7eb4b412b0
#
_cell.length_a   1.000
_cell.length_b   1.000
_cell.length_c   1.000
_cell.angle_alpha   90.00
_cell.angle_beta   90.00
_cell.angle_gamma   90.00
#
_symmetry.space_group_name_H-M   'P 1'
#
loop_
_entity.id
_entity.type
_entity.pdbx_description
1 polymer ?
#
loop_
_entity_poly.entity_id
_entity_poly.type
_entity_poly.pdbx_seq_one_letter_code
_entity_poly.pdbx_strand_id
1 'polypeptide(L)'
;NYIFNNNMMSERPEVNKDIFWKQQLSNEVTGRFYAFRKKPINIIKKMEEIKKYCSNNNIKLIFISPPTHVDLQNKINQYNLNKEYILYKEYLKSTGILLDYDVANDITQNSENFNDPYHFSEGIARAIAKDVSVFF
;
A
#
# COMPACT_ATOMS: atom_id res chain seq x y z
N ASN A 1 -12.91 -2.84 -26.89
CA ASN A 1 -13.87 -3.55 -26.03
C ASN A 1 -13.17 -4.76 -25.42
N TYR A 2 -12.53 -4.57 -24.26
CA TYR A 2 -12.05 -5.71 -23.46
C TYR A 2 -13.24 -6.23 -22.65
N ILE A 3 -13.80 -7.34 -23.07
CA ILE A 3 -14.80 -8.09 -22.31
C ILE A 3 -14.02 -8.84 -21.23
N PHE A 4 -14.06 -8.34 -20.00
CA PHE A 4 -13.64 -9.12 -18.85
C PHE A 4 -14.61 -10.30 -18.69
N ASN A 5 -14.15 -11.49 -19.04
CA ASN A 5 -14.93 -12.71 -18.90
C ASN A 5 -14.95 -13.08 -17.40
N ASN A 6 -16.04 -12.75 -16.70
CA ASN A 6 -16.26 -13.02 -15.27
C ASN A 6 -16.25 -14.51 -14.89
N ASN A 7 -16.07 -15.42 -15.86
CA ASN A 7 -16.12 -16.86 -15.65
C ASN A 7 -14.74 -17.53 -15.35
N MET A 8 -13.69 -16.76 -15.10
CA MET A 8 -12.40 -17.32 -14.66
C MET A 8 -12.10 -17.12 -13.17
N MET A 9 -13.08 -16.86 -12.34
CA MET A 9 -12.94 -17.16 -10.91
C MET A 9 -13.12 -18.66 -10.73
N SER A 10 -12.08 -19.45 -11.04
CA SER A 10 -11.96 -20.81 -10.51
C SER A 10 -12.22 -20.72 -9.01
N GLU A 11 -13.14 -21.53 -8.50
CA GLU A 11 -13.39 -21.70 -7.09
C GLU A 11 -12.04 -21.91 -6.40
N ARG A 12 -11.50 -20.85 -5.80
CA ARG A 12 -10.34 -20.99 -4.95
C ARG A 12 -10.80 -21.82 -3.77
N PRO A 13 -10.10 -22.92 -3.41
CA PRO A 13 -10.45 -23.66 -2.23
C PRO A 13 -10.58 -22.68 -1.07
N GLU A 14 -11.63 -22.85 -0.27
CA GLU A 14 -11.92 -22.00 0.88
C GLU A 14 -10.75 -22.11 1.85
N VAL A 15 -9.80 -21.20 1.72
CA VAL A 15 -8.62 -21.15 2.59
C VAL A 15 -9.09 -20.50 3.88
N ASN A 16 -8.91 -21.20 4.99
CA ASN A 16 -9.19 -20.63 6.31
C ASN A 16 -8.42 -19.32 6.46
N LYS A 17 -9.16 -18.20 6.64
CA LYS A 17 -8.60 -16.84 6.67
C LYS A 17 -7.48 -16.71 7.72
N ASP A 18 -7.65 -17.31 8.89
CA ASP A 18 -6.65 -17.21 9.97
C ASP A 18 -5.35 -17.94 9.64
N ILE A 19 -5.44 -19.09 8.98
CA ILE A 19 -4.26 -19.86 8.55
C ILE A 19 -3.52 -19.08 7.49
N PHE A 20 -4.23 -18.56 6.49
CA PHE A 20 -3.67 -17.76 5.42
C PHE A 20 -3.03 -16.48 5.96
N TRP A 21 -3.71 -15.79 6.90
CA TRP A 21 -3.21 -14.60 7.56
C TRP A 21 -1.86 -14.83 8.24
N LYS A 22 -1.77 -15.89 9.06
CA LYS A 22 -0.52 -16.28 9.73
C LYS A 22 0.58 -16.64 8.75
N GLN A 23 0.24 -17.33 7.66
CA GLN A 23 1.19 -17.67 6.59
C GLN A 23 1.75 -16.41 5.94
N GLN A 24 0.91 -15.42 5.61
CA GLN A 24 1.34 -14.16 5.02
C GLN A 24 2.28 -13.36 5.94
N LEU A 25 2.12 -13.46 7.25
CA LEU A 25 2.99 -12.82 8.25
C LEU A 25 4.20 -13.66 8.65
N SER A 26 4.38 -14.85 8.07
CA SER A 26 5.55 -15.70 8.38
C SER A 26 6.86 -15.01 7.99
N ASN A 27 7.96 -15.39 8.67
CA ASN A 27 9.30 -14.89 8.32
C ASN A 27 9.72 -15.28 6.90
N GLU A 28 9.22 -16.40 6.39
CA GLU A 28 9.50 -16.82 5.03
C GLU A 28 8.91 -15.84 4.01
N VAL A 29 7.64 -15.46 4.15
CA VAL A 29 6.96 -14.54 3.24
C VAL A 29 7.48 -13.12 3.43
N THR A 30 7.44 -12.60 4.65
CA THR A 30 7.85 -11.22 4.94
C THR A 30 9.34 -10.99 4.70
N GLY A 31 10.19 -12.00 4.94
CA GLY A 31 11.62 -11.93 4.66
C GLY A 31 11.94 -11.73 3.19
N ARG A 32 11.19 -12.35 2.27
CA ARG A 32 11.36 -12.14 0.83
C ARG A 32 11.13 -10.68 0.44
N PHE A 33 10.22 -9.99 1.10
CA PHE A 33 9.87 -8.62 0.77
C PHE A 33 10.72 -7.58 1.52
N TYR A 34 11.15 -7.87 2.76
CA TYR A 34 11.67 -6.84 3.65
C TYR A 34 13.12 -7.05 4.10
N ALA A 35 13.63 -8.29 4.19
CA ALA A 35 14.95 -8.55 4.79
C ALA A 35 16.14 -7.88 4.07
N PHE A 36 16.01 -7.62 2.77
CA PHE A 36 17.08 -7.05 1.94
C PHE A 36 16.70 -5.73 1.28
N ARG A 37 15.72 -5.01 1.83
CA ARG A 37 15.30 -3.72 1.28
C ARG A 37 16.43 -2.70 1.32
N LYS A 38 16.64 -2.04 0.20
CA LYS A 38 17.58 -0.92 0.05
C LYS A 38 16.84 0.32 -0.43
N LYS A 39 17.40 1.48 -0.14
CA LYS A 39 16.88 2.77 -0.64
C LYS A 39 16.72 2.72 -2.18
N PRO A 40 15.52 2.95 -2.73
CA PRO A 40 15.26 2.81 -4.17
C PRO A 40 15.71 4.06 -4.93
N ILE A 41 17.01 4.28 -5.05
CA ILE A 41 17.60 5.52 -5.62
C ILE A 41 17.08 5.82 -7.02
N ASN A 42 16.93 4.81 -7.87
CA ASN A 42 16.44 5.00 -9.24
C ASN A 42 14.95 5.41 -9.26
N ILE A 43 14.15 4.87 -8.36
CA ILE A 43 12.73 5.27 -8.23
C ILE A 43 12.66 6.73 -7.77
N ILE A 44 13.45 7.13 -6.78
CA ILE A 44 13.51 8.50 -6.28
C ILE A 44 13.88 9.48 -7.41
N LYS A 45 14.89 9.17 -8.23
CA LYS A 45 15.26 9.99 -9.37
C LYS A 45 14.10 10.14 -10.37
N LYS A 46 13.39 9.06 -10.66
CA LYS A 46 12.22 9.12 -11.56
C LYS A 46 11.06 9.93 -10.96
N MET A 47 10.87 9.87 -9.67
CA MET A 47 9.85 10.69 -8.99
C MET A 47 10.20 12.19 -9.07
N GLU A 48 11.46 12.57 -8.98
CA GLU A 48 11.89 13.96 -9.19
C GLU A 48 11.64 14.44 -10.64
N GLU A 49 11.88 13.58 -11.63
CA GLU A 49 11.56 13.88 -13.03
C GLU A 49 10.04 14.09 -13.20
N ILE A 50 9.21 13.22 -12.60
CA ILE A 50 7.75 13.34 -12.62
C ILE A 50 7.30 14.64 -11.94
N LYS A 51 7.84 14.94 -10.74
CA LYS A 51 7.56 16.18 -10.02
C LYS A 51 7.82 17.40 -10.89
N LYS A 52 9.00 17.46 -11.52
CA LYS A 52 9.38 18.55 -12.40
C LYS A 52 8.44 18.69 -13.60
N TYR A 53 8.08 17.56 -14.22
CA TYR A 53 7.13 17.55 -15.34
C TYR A 53 5.75 18.08 -14.91
N CYS A 54 5.21 17.58 -13.79
CA CYS A 54 3.92 18.00 -13.25
C CYS A 54 3.91 19.51 -12.93
N SER A 55 4.96 20.01 -12.26
CA SER A 55 5.09 21.43 -11.93
C SER A 55 5.14 22.31 -13.18
N ASN A 56 5.89 21.91 -14.21
CA ASN A 56 6.03 22.67 -15.46
C ASN A 56 4.73 22.72 -16.29
N ASN A 57 3.82 21.77 -16.07
CA ASN A 57 2.57 21.63 -16.81
C ASN A 57 1.32 21.92 -15.96
N ASN A 58 1.48 22.50 -14.77
CA ASN A 58 0.39 22.77 -13.83
C ASN A 58 -0.47 21.52 -13.49
N ILE A 59 0.17 20.35 -13.41
CA ILE A 59 -0.47 19.09 -13.06
C ILE A 59 -0.33 18.89 -11.55
N LYS A 60 -1.44 18.65 -10.87
CA LYS A 60 -1.45 18.29 -9.44
C LYS A 60 -0.95 16.86 -9.27
N LEU A 61 0.07 16.65 -8.45
CA LEU A 61 0.64 15.35 -8.15
C LEU A 61 0.11 14.85 -6.79
N ILE A 62 -0.59 13.72 -6.80
CA ILE A 62 -1.17 13.09 -5.61
C ILE A 62 -0.59 11.69 -5.47
N PHE A 63 -0.05 11.41 -4.29
CA PHE A 63 0.40 10.07 -3.90
C PHE A 63 -0.65 9.44 -2.99
N ILE A 64 -0.85 8.15 -3.14
CA ILE A 64 -1.70 7.36 -2.25
C ILE A 64 -0.82 6.29 -1.62
N SER A 65 -0.73 6.27 -0.28
CA SER A 65 -0.16 5.17 0.48
C SER A 65 -1.32 4.29 0.94
N PRO A 66 -1.62 3.17 0.25
CA PRO A 66 -2.76 2.34 0.59
C PRO A 66 -2.57 1.66 1.95
N PRO A 67 -3.66 1.39 2.70
CA PRO A 67 -3.56 0.81 4.03
C PRO A 67 -3.09 -0.64 3.98
N THR A 68 -2.25 -1.01 4.93
CA THR A 68 -1.97 -2.39 5.31
C THR A 68 -2.48 -2.64 6.73
N HIS A 69 -2.76 -3.92 7.07
CA HIS A 69 -3.18 -4.23 8.42
C HIS A 69 -2.06 -3.99 9.44
N VAL A 70 -2.41 -3.58 10.65
CA VAL A 70 -1.45 -3.27 11.72
C VAL A 70 -0.51 -4.43 12.04
N ASP A 71 -0.95 -5.69 11.88
CA ASP A 71 -0.08 -6.86 12.06
C ASP A 71 1.10 -6.85 11.09
N LEU A 72 0.87 -6.44 9.81
CA LEU A 72 1.93 -6.30 8.83
C LEU A 72 2.83 -5.11 9.16
N GLN A 73 2.26 -3.97 9.56
CA GLN A 73 3.04 -2.81 9.98
C GLN A 73 3.98 -3.16 11.14
N ASN A 74 3.47 -3.90 12.15
CA ASN A 74 4.27 -4.41 13.26
C ASN A 74 5.33 -5.42 12.81
N LYS A 75 5.00 -6.25 11.81
CA LYS A 75 5.95 -7.22 11.24
C LYS A 75 7.09 -6.54 10.49
N ILE A 76 6.80 -5.47 9.74
CA ILE A 76 7.81 -4.67 9.03
C ILE A 76 8.78 -4.02 10.03
N ASN A 77 8.31 -3.62 11.20
CA ASN A 77 9.13 -3.04 12.26
C ASN A 77 10.26 -3.99 12.72
N GLN A 78 10.04 -5.31 12.65
CA GLN A 78 11.04 -6.32 13.01
C GLN A 78 12.23 -6.32 12.03
N TYR A 79 12.10 -5.74 10.84
CA TYR A 79 13.15 -5.58 9.85
C TYR A 79 13.90 -4.24 9.97
N ASN A 80 13.63 -3.46 11.03
CA ASN A 80 14.23 -2.13 11.29
C ASN A 80 14.03 -1.12 10.14
N LEU A 81 12.90 -1.20 9.42
CA LEU A 81 12.59 -0.35 8.27
C LEU A 81 11.82 0.92 8.63
N ASN A 82 11.49 1.15 9.90
CA ASN A 82 10.68 2.29 10.33
C ASN A 82 11.27 3.64 9.91
N LYS A 83 12.58 3.80 10.10
CA LYS A 83 13.25 5.06 9.76
C LYS A 83 13.17 5.35 8.25
N GLU A 84 13.47 4.34 7.45
CA GLU A 84 13.40 4.43 5.99
C GLU A 84 11.97 4.70 5.52
N TYR A 85 10.99 4.07 6.16
CA TYR A 85 9.58 4.23 5.84
C TYR A 85 9.08 5.65 6.15
N ILE A 86 9.43 6.20 7.32
CA ILE A 86 9.14 7.58 7.68
C ILE A 86 9.79 8.56 6.68
N LEU A 87 11.08 8.39 6.40
CA LEU A 87 11.80 9.23 5.44
C LEU A 87 11.18 9.16 4.03
N TYR A 88 10.70 7.99 3.62
CA TYR A 88 10.02 7.84 2.35
C TYR A 88 8.70 8.61 2.31
N LYS A 89 7.87 8.52 3.35
CA LYS A 89 6.62 9.29 3.46
C LYS A 89 6.86 10.80 3.49
N GLU A 90 7.88 11.25 4.21
CA GLU A 90 8.27 12.66 4.22
C GLU A 90 8.74 13.14 2.83
N TYR A 91 9.46 12.30 2.11
CA TYR A 91 9.83 12.57 0.72
C TYR A 91 8.59 12.71 -0.17
N LEU A 92 7.61 11.81 -0.08
CA LEU A 92 6.36 11.91 -0.85
C LEU A 92 5.60 13.21 -0.55
N LYS A 93 5.48 13.59 0.73
CA LYS A 93 4.86 14.85 1.17
C LYS A 93 5.57 16.08 0.59
N SER A 94 6.90 16.05 0.52
CA SER A 94 7.69 17.15 -0.06
C SER A 94 7.58 17.23 -1.58
N THR A 95 7.15 16.15 -2.22
CA THR A 95 7.07 16.01 -3.66
C THR A 95 5.68 16.35 -4.19
N GLY A 96 4.62 16.04 -3.45
CA GLY A 96 3.24 16.27 -3.83
C GLY A 96 2.28 16.12 -2.64
N ILE A 97 1.01 15.96 -2.91
CA ILE A 97 0.00 15.67 -1.89
C ILE A 97 0.10 14.19 -1.55
N LEU A 98 0.27 13.85 -0.26
CA LEU A 98 0.24 12.46 0.19
C LEU A 98 -1.06 12.18 0.94
N LEU A 99 -1.86 11.25 0.42
CA LEU A 99 -2.98 10.62 1.11
C LEU A 99 -2.47 9.35 1.77
N ASP A 100 -2.14 9.43 3.05
CA ASP A 100 -1.51 8.35 3.80
C ASP A 100 -2.54 7.57 4.60
N TYR A 101 -2.97 6.44 4.08
CA TYR A 101 -3.88 5.51 4.77
C TYR A 101 -3.14 4.40 5.54
N ASP A 102 -1.81 4.29 5.34
CA ASP A 102 -1.01 3.24 5.97
C ASP A 102 -0.43 3.70 7.32
N VAL A 103 -1.36 3.97 8.23
CA VAL A 103 -1.10 4.38 9.61
C VAL A 103 -1.98 3.57 10.56
N ALA A 104 -1.48 3.28 11.76
CA ALA A 104 -2.25 2.55 12.78
C ALA A 104 -3.47 3.37 13.23
N ASN A 105 -4.67 2.86 12.94
CA ASN A 105 -5.96 3.44 13.31
C ASN A 105 -7.05 2.36 13.35
N ASP A 106 -8.29 2.74 13.65
CA ASP A 106 -9.41 1.79 13.74
C ASP A 106 -9.66 1.01 12.43
N ILE A 107 -9.35 1.61 11.26
CA ILE A 107 -9.49 0.93 9.96
C ILE A 107 -8.43 -0.15 9.81
N THR A 108 -7.16 0.18 10.08
CA THR A 108 -6.02 -0.72 9.89
C THR A 108 -5.89 -1.77 10.99
N GLN A 109 -6.58 -1.59 12.12
CA GLN A 109 -6.66 -2.57 13.22
C GLN A 109 -7.79 -3.61 13.04
N ASN A 110 -8.76 -3.33 12.19
CA ASN A 110 -9.90 -4.23 11.99
C ASN A 110 -9.65 -5.18 10.81
N SER A 111 -9.45 -6.47 11.11
CA SER A 111 -9.19 -7.52 10.12
C SER A 111 -10.31 -7.71 9.08
N GLU A 112 -11.55 -7.27 9.39
CA GLU A 112 -12.67 -7.34 8.45
C GLU A 112 -12.51 -6.34 7.29
N ASN A 113 -11.68 -5.33 7.47
CA ASN A 113 -11.35 -4.38 6.42
C ASN A 113 -10.31 -4.93 5.42
N PHE A 114 -9.83 -6.16 5.62
CA PHE A 114 -8.74 -6.74 4.84
C PHE A 114 -9.05 -8.17 4.39
N ASN A 115 -8.62 -8.52 3.18
CA ASN A 115 -8.64 -9.88 2.66
C ASN A 115 -7.46 -10.70 3.22
N ASP A 116 -6.32 -10.06 3.39
CA ASP A 116 -5.10 -10.55 4.04
C ASP A 116 -4.30 -9.33 4.57
N PRO A 117 -3.19 -9.49 5.30
CA PRO A 117 -2.47 -8.36 5.89
C PRO A 117 -2.00 -7.28 4.90
N TYR A 118 -1.88 -7.61 3.62
CA TYR A 118 -1.39 -6.73 2.55
C TYR A 118 -2.52 -6.06 1.75
N HIS A 119 -3.71 -6.68 1.68
CA HIS A 119 -4.76 -6.32 0.74
C HIS A 119 -6.05 -5.94 1.46
N PHE A 120 -6.40 -4.68 1.38
CA PHE A 120 -7.66 -4.16 1.94
C PHE A 120 -8.88 -4.59 1.11
N SER A 121 -10.04 -4.57 1.74
CA SER A 121 -11.32 -4.95 1.15
C SER A 121 -11.83 -3.93 0.12
N GLU A 122 -12.79 -4.36 -0.70
CA GLU A 122 -13.46 -3.48 -1.65
C GLU A 122 -14.13 -2.28 -0.98
N GLY A 123 -14.68 -2.44 0.23
CA GLY A 123 -15.29 -1.36 0.99
C GLY A 123 -14.29 -0.24 1.27
N ILE A 124 -13.08 -0.58 1.69
CA ILE A 124 -11.99 0.38 1.90
C ILE A 124 -11.53 1.00 0.58
N ALA A 125 -11.43 0.21 -0.51
CA ALA A 125 -11.10 0.74 -1.83
C ALA A 125 -12.08 1.84 -2.28
N ARG A 126 -13.38 1.62 -2.08
CA ARG A 126 -14.43 2.60 -2.40
C ARG A 126 -14.32 3.87 -1.55
N ALA A 127 -14.01 3.74 -0.25
CA ALA A 127 -13.79 4.87 0.63
C ALA A 127 -12.59 5.73 0.17
N ILE A 128 -11.46 5.10 -0.12
CA ILE A 128 -10.27 5.77 -0.66
C ILE A 128 -10.59 6.47 -1.99
N ALA A 129 -11.30 5.81 -2.91
CA ALA A 129 -11.68 6.40 -4.19
C ALA A 129 -12.55 7.64 -4.01
N LYS A 130 -13.47 7.64 -3.03
CA LYS A 130 -14.29 8.80 -2.68
C LYS A 130 -13.43 9.95 -2.15
N ASP A 131 -12.47 9.68 -1.24
CA ASP A 131 -11.57 10.71 -0.71
C ASP A 131 -10.71 11.32 -1.81
N VAL A 132 -10.22 10.48 -2.75
CA VAL A 132 -9.43 10.94 -3.89
C VAL A 132 -10.25 11.81 -4.83
N SER A 133 -11.54 11.51 -5.00
CA SER A 133 -12.42 12.23 -5.95
C SER A 133 -12.58 13.72 -5.63
N VAL A 134 -12.33 14.16 -4.39
CA VAL A 134 -12.42 15.58 -4.01
C VAL A 134 -11.30 16.44 -4.62
N PHE A 135 -10.29 15.83 -5.22
CA PHE A 135 -9.18 16.52 -5.87
C PHE A 135 -9.40 16.79 -7.37
N PHE A 136 -10.48 16.26 -7.92
CA PHE A 136 -10.87 16.40 -9.33
C PHE A 136 -12.19 17.15 -9.47
#